data_ebcb0b7dd8d3ef6b4a0b40b8a6572343
#
_entry.id   ebcb0b7dd8d3ef6b4a0b40b8a6572343
#
_cell.length_a   1.000
_cell.length_b   1.000
_cell.length_c   1.000
_cell.angle_alpha   90.00
_cell.angle_beta   90.00
_cell.angle_gamma   90.00
#
_symmetry.space_group_name_H-M   'P 1'
#
loop_
_entity.id
_entity.type
_entity.pdbx_description
1 polymer ?
#
loop_
_entity_poly.entity_id
_entity_poly.type
_entity_poly.pdbx_seq_one_letter_code
_entity_poly.pdbx_strand_id
1 'polypeptide(L)'
;MNSEGNGIDRSGQGGRLLTALALAGVLISLVAGPAAAQMFSDRPPPVPPAAVPEPTGPAMNLAPPSGSASNPSLPAPLTQPSVAAVPTMVAVLPVVAPQGAAAPGQAVLSLTARYGKDLPVIGNGLVWRIFSDRPDETGTFKLVREDRGATPNIVLPPGGYVVHVAFGLVSAVRAVTLKPETDRESFLLPAGGLRIEGRVGTSKIPQNQISFAIYKGSQFEVGERASLVPNVSAGDVVLVPEGTYYIISNYGDANSVVRSDIRVQAGKLTDVIITHRAAVIMLKLVSDKGGEALANTAWSVITPGGDVVKESIGAFPRVVLSEGEYRAIAKNEGKVFERPFNVVNGVDGEVEVVAH
;
A
#
# COMPACT_ATOMS: atom_id res chain seq x y z
N MET A 1 75.30 -26.77 29.15
CA MET A 1 76.06 -25.83 28.35
C MET A 1 75.20 -24.60 28.25
N ASN A 2 75.40 -23.71 29.13
CA ASN A 2 76.10 -22.40 29.01
C ASN A 2 75.29 -21.47 28.09
N SER A 3 74.92 -20.27 28.38
CA SER A 3 75.29 -19.30 29.45
C SER A 3 74.44 -18.08 29.13
N GLU A 4 73.84 -17.44 30.12
CA GLU A 4 74.24 -16.14 30.65
C GLU A 4 74.28 -15.03 29.62
N GLY A 5 73.79 -13.85 29.84
CA GLY A 5 73.61 -13.08 31.02
C GLY A 5 72.98 -11.75 30.66
N ASN A 6 72.42 -11.13 31.62
CA ASN A 6 72.89 -9.93 32.32
C ASN A 6 72.81 -8.66 31.42
N GLY A 7 72.29 -7.57 31.84
CA GLY A 7 71.97 -7.01 33.12
C GLY A 7 71.84 -5.51 33.02
N ILE A 8 71.24 -4.94 34.05
CA ILE A 8 71.60 -3.68 34.72
C ILE A 8 71.24 -2.37 33.98
N ASP A 9 70.29 -1.63 34.45
CA ASP A 9 70.10 -0.75 35.63
C ASP A 9 70.59 0.68 35.41
N ARG A 10 69.86 1.57 36.09
CA ARG A 10 70.15 2.96 36.50
C ARG A 10 69.48 4.05 35.71
N SER A 11 68.37 4.54 36.29
CA SER A 11 68.31 5.67 37.25
C SER A 11 68.74 7.02 36.69
N GLY A 12 67.91 7.98 36.85
CA GLY A 12 68.20 9.38 36.67
C GLY A 12 67.05 10.28 37.07
N GLN A 13 67.11 10.62 38.32
CA GLN A 13 66.36 11.66 39.03
C GLN A 13 66.59 13.05 38.45
N GLY A 14 65.64 13.93 38.73
CA GLY A 14 65.83 15.37 38.82
C GLY A 14 64.87 16.12 37.86
N GLY A 15 64.09 16.94 38.27
CA GLY A 15 64.07 17.95 39.24
C GLY A 15 62.82 18.80 39.13
N ARG A 16 62.40 19.25 40.25
CA ARG A 16 61.31 20.19 40.47
C ARG A 16 61.41 21.46 39.66
N LEU A 17 60.30 22.01 39.19
CA LEU A 17 59.95 23.41 39.44
C LEU A 17 58.45 23.63 39.38
N LEU A 18 57.96 24.11 40.49
CA LEU A 18 56.64 24.71 40.68
C LEU A 18 56.56 26.00 39.86
N THR A 19 55.47 26.20 39.13
CA THR A 19 54.91 27.56 39.04
C THR A 19 53.39 27.44 38.98
N ALA A 20 52.76 27.86 40.02
CA ALA A 20 51.33 28.13 40.09
C ALA A 20 51.03 29.39 39.26
N LEU A 21 50.02 29.33 38.42
CA LEU A 21 49.25 30.52 38.07
C LEU A 21 47.76 30.18 38.06
N ALA A 22 47.14 30.77 39.03
CA ALA A 22 45.66 30.80 39.14
C ALA A 22 45.10 31.75 38.07
N LEU A 23 43.94 31.52 37.67
CA LEU A 23 42.77 32.41 37.56
C LEU A 23 41.95 32.23 36.26
N ALA A 24 40.75 32.30 36.58
CA ALA A 24 39.56 32.72 35.86
C ALA A 24 38.75 31.59 35.24
N GLY A 25 37.87 31.11 36.09
CA GLY A 25 36.64 30.44 35.66
C GLY A 25 35.76 31.40 34.84
N VAL A 26 35.47 31.00 33.64
CA VAL A 26 34.28 31.48 32.95
C VAL A 26 33.37 30.27 32.80
N LEU A 27 32.41 30.18 33.70
CA LEU A 27 31.22 29.35 33.52
C LEU A 27 30.44 29.91 32.33
N ILE A 28 30.64 29.34 31.18
CA ILE A 28 29.67 29.48 30.08
C ILE A 28 28.65 28.36 30.29
N SER A 29 27.55 28.70 30.94
CA SER A 29 26.35 27.90 30.97
C SER A 29 25.80 27.83 29.53
N LEU A 30 26.14 26.74 28.82
CA LEU A 30 25.43 26.41 27.59
C LEU A 30 24.01 25.96 27.99
N VAL A 31 23.07 26.90 27.97
CA VAL A 31 21.65 26.59 27.94
C VAL A 31 21.42 25.99 26.53
N ALA A 32 21.42 24.67 26.46
CA ALA A 32 20.90 23.95 25.32
C ALA A 32 19.38 24.13 25.32
N GLY A 33 18.92 25.17 24.67
CA GLY A 33 17.51 25.31 24.32
C GLY A 33 17.12 24.27 23.26
N PRO A 34 15.90 23.73 23.28
CA PRO A 34 15.42 22.76 22.30
C PRO A 34 15.06 23.51 21.01
N ALA A 35 16.04 23.74 20.13
CA ALA A 35 15.86 24.42 18.86
C ALA A 35 15.83 23.48 17.64
N ALA A 36 15.54 22.20 17.81
CA ALA A 36 15.46 21.25 16.70
C ALA A 36 14.07 20.67 16.43
N ALA A 37 13.02 21.17 17.10
CA ALA A 37 11.66 20.60 16.95
C ALA A 37 10.67 21.51 16.21
N GLN A 38 11.11 22.58 15.54
CA GLN A 38 10.18 23.52 14.90
C GLN A 38 10.30 23.63 13.37
N MET A 39 11.01 22.74 12.69
CA MET A 39 11.12 22.82 11.22
C MET A 39 10.08 22.00 10.43
N PHE A 40 9.06 21.44 11.06
CA PHE A 40 8.03 20.65 10.33
C PHE A 40 6.58 21.06 10.60
N SER A 41 6.33 22.24 11.19
CA SER A 41 4.95 22.62 11.55
C SER A 41 4.31 23.70 10.66
N ASP A 42 4.94 24.14 9.57
CA ASP A 42 4.35 25.12 8.66
C ASP A 42 3.69 24.52 7.41
N ARG A 43 3.24 23.28 7.49
CA ARG A 43 2.32 22.77 6.49
C ARG A 43 0.90 23.02 6.98
N PRO A 44 0.09 23.85 6.28
CA PRO A 44 -1.30 24.02 6.67
C PRO A 44 -1.99 22.64 6.66
N PRO A 45 -2.89 22.37 7.61
CA PRO A 45 -3.61 21.11 7.66
C PRO A 45 -4.34 20.90 6.33
N PRO A 46 -4.43 19.66 5.81
CA PRO A 46 -5.16 19.39 4.59
C PRO A 46 -6.60 19.86 4.76
N VAL A 47 -7.02 20.76 3.88
CA VAL A 47 -8.39 21.22 3.82
C VAL A 47 -9.26 20.00 3.50
N PRO A 48 -10.28 19.67 4.31
CA PRO A 48 -11.18 18.60 3.97
C PRO A 48 -11.83 18.89 2.61
N PRO A 49 -12.03 17.88 1.75
CA PRO A 49 -12.67 18.09 0.46
C PRO A 49 -14.05 18.72 0.68
N ALA A 50 -14.33 19.79 -0.08
CA ALA A 50 -15.65 20.40 -0.11
C ALA A 50 -16.70 19.31 -0.34
N ALA A 51 -17.80 19.37 0.39
CA ALA A 51 -18.87 18.40 0.34
C ALA A 51 -19.21 18.04 -1.11
N VAL A 52 -19.24 16.73 -1.38
CA VAL A 52 -19.66 16.18 -2.68
C VAL A 52 -21.11 16.61 -2.87
N PRO A 53 -21.48 17.28 -3.98
CA PRO A 53 -22.87 17.61 -4.26
C PRO A 53 -23.70 16.32 -4.32
N GLU A 54 -24.79 16.26 -3.60
CA GLU A 54 -25.75 15.17 -3.73
C GLU A 54 -26.30 15.14 -5.16
N PRO A 55 -26.42 13.95 -5.80
CA PRO A 55 -27.02 13.84 -7.12
C PRO A 55 -28.51 14.13 -7.05
N THR A 56 -28.92 15.29 -7.50
CA THR A 56 -30.32 15.64 -7.77
C THR A 56 -30.75 15.00 -9.10
N GLY A 57 -31.09 13.72 -9.05
CA GLY A 57 -31.73 13.00 -10.14
C GLY A 57 -32.76 12.02 -9.57
N PRO A 58 -33.96 11.87 -10.22
CA PRO A 58 -34.95 10.93 -9.74
C PRO A 58 -34.41 9.50 -9.80
N ALA A 59 -34.61 8.75 -8.71
CA ALA A 59 -34.23 7.36 -8.60
C ALA A 59 -34.92 6.51 -9.67
N MET A 60 -34.14 5.94 -10.59
CA MET A 60 -34.66 4.91 -11.51
C MET A 60 -34.81 3.59 -10.76
N ASN A 61 -36.07 3.20 -10.61
CA ASN A 61 -36.49 1.93 -10.03
C ASN A 61 -36.22 0.82 -11.06
N LEU A 62 -35.18 0.02 -10.84
CA LEU A 62 -34.92 -1.20 -11.62
C LEU A 62 -35.69 -2.37 -11.00
N ALA A 63 -36.97 -2.52 -11.39
CA ALA A 63 -37.71 -3.74 -11.20
C ALA A 63 -37.45 -4.69 -12.39
N PRO A 64 -37.24 -6.00 -12.18
CA PRO A 64 -37.07 -6.94 -13.29
C PRO A 64 -38.40 -7.17 -13.99
N PRO A 65 -38.42 -7.26 -15.33
CA PRO A 65 -39.66 -7.56 -16.06
C PRO A 65 -40.01 -9.04 -15.93
N SER A 66 -41.16 -9.32 -15.34
CA SER A 66 -41.86 -10.60 -15.46
C SER A 66 -42.50 -10.64 -16.82
N GLY A 67 -41.99 -11.44 -17.71
CA GLY A 67 -42.52 -11.65 -19.07
C GLY A 67 -42.80 -13.11 -19.33
N SER A 68 -44.08 -13.45 -19.36
CA SER A 68 -44.63 -14.76 -19.77
C SER A 68 -44.29 -15.11 -21.19
N ALA A 69 -43.89 -16.35 -21.40
CA ALA A 69 -43.75 -16.94 -22.70
C ALA A 69 -45.12 -17.07 -23.42
N SER A 70 -45.17 -16.59 -24.66
CA SER A 70 -46.22 -16.97 -25.61
C SER A 70 -45.54 -17.08 -26.96
N ASN A 71 -45.50 -18.30 -27.48
CA ASN A 71 -45.20 -18.60 -28.87
C ASN A 71 -46.33 -18.08 -29.78
N PRO A 72 -46.01 -17.48 -30.90
CA PRO A 72 -46.89 -17.62 -32.07
C PRO A 72 -46.16 -18.10 -33.33
N SER A 73 -46.92 -18.90 -34.02
CA SER A 73 -46.83 -19.53 -35.33
C SER A 73 -46.26 -18.66 -36.44
N LEU A 74 -45.51 -19.33 -37.36
CA LEU A 74 -45.08 -18.84 -38.65
C LEU A 74 -46.27 -18.57 -39.59
N PRO A 75 -46.27 -17.50 -40.37
CA PRO A 75 -46.99 -17.41 -41.61
C PRO A 75 -46.07 -17.46 -42.85
N ALA A 76 -46.63 -17.98 -43.93
CA ALA A 76 -46.09 -18.31 -45.22
C ALA A 76 -45.68 -17.09 -46.10
N PRO A 77 -44.97 -17.33 -47.21
CA PRO A 77 -44.25 -16.31 -48.00
C PRO A 77 -45.14 -15.44 -48.84
N LEU A 78 -44.89 -14.16 -48.88
CA LEU A 78 -45.50 -13.20 -49.79
C LEU A 78 -44.48 -12.67 -50.79
N THR A 79 -44.89 -12.82 -52.03
CA THR A 79 -44.48 -12.24 -53.31
C THR A 79 -43.71 -10.92 -53.25
N GLN A 80 -42.65 -10.89 -54.05
CA GLN A 80 -41.85 -9.68 -54.34
C GLN A 80 -42.64 -8.69 -55.18
N PRO A 81 -42.56 -7.39 -54.93
CA PRO A 81 -42.83 -6.36 -55.96
C PRO A 81 -41.53 -5.78 -56.54
N SER A 82 -41.58 -5.63 -57.79
CA SER A 82 -40.80 -4.89 -58.77
C SER A 82 -39.87 -3.77 -58.28
N VAL A 83 -38.65 -3.83 -58.79
CA VAL A 83 -37.58 -2.86 -58.68
C VAL A 83 -37.92 -1.52 -59.30
N ALA A 84 -38.09 -0.49 -58.54
CA ALA A 84 -37.99 0.90 -59.02
C ALA A 84 -36.54 1.39 -58.75
N ALA A 85 -35.91 1.84 -59.81
CA ALA A 85 -34.55 2.41 -59.78
C ALA A 85 -34.49 3.62 -58.89
N VAL A 86 -33.72 3.53 -57.85
CA VAL A 86 -33.35 4.65 -56.95
C VAL A 86 -32.05 5.27 -57.45
N PRO A 87 -31.96 6.59 -57.64
CA PRO A 87 -30.72 7.21 -58.06
C PRO A 87 -29.62 6.98 -57.04
N THR A 88 -28.49 6.48 -57.50
CA THR A 88 -27.28 6.26 -56.71
C THR A 88 -26.78 7.62 -56.23
N MET A 89 -27.17 8.00 -55.01
CA MET A 89 -26.43 9.01 -54.27
C MET A 89 -25.12 8.37 -53.81
N VAL A 90 -24.04 8.78 -54.43
CA VAL A 90 -22.69 8.49 -53.94
C VAL A 90 -22.57 9.18 -52.56
N ALA A 91 -22.75 8.39 -51.51
CA ALA A 91 -22.40 8.85 -50.18
C ALA A 91 -20.88 9.09 -50.18
N VAL A 92 -20.49 10.33 -50.25
CA VAL A 92 -19.13 10.75 -49.91
C VAL A 92 -18.97 10.40 -48.43
N LEU A 93 -18.33 9.26 -48.16
CA LEU A 93 -17.87 8.93 -46.82
C LEU A 93 -16.96 10.08 -46.39
N PRO A 94 -17.18 10.67 -45.20
CA PRO A 94 -16.24 11.65 -44.69
C PRO A 94 -14.89 10.92 -44.62
N VAL A 95 -13.91 11.43 -45.38
CA VAL A 95 -12.51 11.05 -45.21
C VAL A 95 -12.19 11.37 -43.77
N VAL A 96 -12.15 10.34 -42.93
CA VAL A 96 -11.58 10.46 -41.58
C VAL A 96 -10.14 10.85 -41.83
N ALA A 97 -9.83 12.14 -41.66
CA ALA A 97 -8.48 12.63 -41.69
C ALA A 97 -7.66 11.78 -40.68
N PRO A 98 -6.48 11.27 -41.06
CA PRO A 98 -5.65 10.53 -40.14
C PRO A 98 -5.40 11.41 -38.93
N GLN A 99 -5.92 11.00 -37.78
CA GLN A 99 -5.65 11.68 -36.52
C GLN A 99 -4.14 11.57 -36.26
N GLY A 100 -3.41 12.70 -36.42
CA GLY A 100 -2.00 12.73 -36.15
C GLY A 100 -1.09 13.47 -37.12
N ALA A 101 -1.63 14.16 -38.16
CA ALA A 101 -0.80 15.09 -38.92
C ALA A 101 -0.62 16.36 -38.10
N ALA A 102 0.61 16.61 -37.63
CA ALA A 102 0.96 17.86 -36.96
C ALA A 102 0.75 19.02 -37.93
N ALA A 103 0.17 20.13 -37.46
CA ALA A 103 0.13 21.37 -38.21
C ALA A 103 1.59 21.86 -38.48
N PRO A 104 1.83 22.65 -39.54
CA PRO A 104 3.16 23.16 -39.79
C PRO A 104 3.73 23.88 -38.58
N GLY A 105 4.90 23.45 -38.12
CA GLY A 105 5.56 23.99 -36.90
C GLY A 105 5.18 23.28 -35.60
N GLN A 106 4.46 22.16 -35.65
CA GLN A 106 4.19 21.31 -34.50
C GLN A 106 4.85 19.93 -34.67
N ALA A 107 5.17 19.28 -33.56
CA ALA A 107 5.68 17.91 -33.48
C ALA A 107 4.66 17.00 -32.82
N VAL A 108 4.66 15.72 -33.22
CA VAL A 108 3.85 14.67 -32.57
C VAL A 108 4.75 13.77 -31.75
N LEU A 109 4.52 13.73 -30.45
CA LEU A 109 5.18 12.80 -29.54
C LEU A 109 4.29 11.58 -29.32
N SER A 110 4.68 10.43 -29.86
CA SER A 110 4.02 9.13 -29.65
C SER A 110 4.69 8.40 -28.48
N LEU A 111 3.94 8.13 -27.42
CA LEU A 111 4.47 7.51 -26.21
C LEU A 111 3.97 6.07 -26.07
N THR A 112 4.84 5.18 -25.66
CA THR A 112 4.52 3.81 -25.29
C THR A 112 5.25 3.40 -24.02
N ALA A 113 4.63 2.51 -23.22
CA ALA A 113 5.30 1.91 -22.08
C ALA A 113 5.17 0.38 -22.14
N ARG A 114 6.24 -0.31 -21.73
CA ARG A 114 6.30 -1.77 -21.69
C ARG A 114 6.76 -2.24 -20.33
N TYR A 115 6.34 -3.43 -19.94
CA TYR A 115 6.84 -4.09 -18.71
C TYR A 115 8.33 -4.48 -18.81
N GLY A 116 8.88 -4.63 -20.00
CA GLY A 116 10.26 -4.97 -20.29
C GLY A 116 10.53 -4.95 -21.79
N LYS A 117 11.79 -5.15 -22.23
CA LYS A 117 12.16 -5.10 -23.66
C LYS A 117 11.33 -6.08 -24.50
N ASP A 118 11.18 -7.31 -24.01
CA ASP A 118 10.50 -8.41 -24.68
C ASP A 118 9.12 -8.70 -24.11
N LEU A 119 8.60 -7.82 -23.22
CA LEU A 119 7.29 -7.95 -22.61
C LEU A 119 6.26 -7.05 -23.30
N PRO A 120 4.96 -7.35 -23.12
CA PRO A 120 3.87 -6.59 -23.74
C PRO A 120 3.88 -5.11 -23.38
N VAL A 121 3.20 -4.32 -24.23
CA VAL A 121 2.85 -2.93 -23.95
C VAL A 121 1.84 -2.87 -22.82
N ILE A 122 1.95 -1.87 -21.95
CA ILE A 122 1.00 -1.61 -20.87
C ILE A 122 -0.23 -0.95 -21.47
N GLY A 123 -1.37 -1.65 -21.41
CA GLY A 123 -2.61 -1.25 -22.09
C GLY A 123 -3.48 -0.24 -21.34
N ASN A 124 -3.28 -0.03 -20.04
CA ASN A 124 -4.08 0.90 -19.22
C ASN A 124 -3.35 1.24 -17.91
N GLY A 125 -3.91 2.20 -17.15
CA GLY A 125 -3.39 2.57 -15.84
C GLY A 125 -2.14 3.46 -15.86
N LEU A 126 -1.69 3.89 -17.03
CA LEU A 126 -0.57 4.82 -17.19
C LEU A 126 -1.00 6.25 -16.90
N VAL A 127 -0.11 7.02 -16.31
CA VAL A 127 -0.22 8.48 -16.17
C VAL A 127 1.03 9.11 -16.74
N TRP A 128 0.86 9.83 -17.86
CA TRP A 128 1.91 10.56 -18.53
C TRP A 128 1.87 12.02 -18.11
N ARG A 129 3.02 12.56 -17.77
CA ARG A 129 3.18 14.01 -17.50
C ARG A 129 4.36 14.54 -18.28
N ILE A 130 4.12 15.54 -19.08
CA ILE A 130 5.13 16.21 -19.89
C ILE A 130 5.39 17.58 -19.27
N PHE A 131 6.65 17.84 -18.95
CA PHE A 131 7.11 19.09 -18.37
C PHE A 131 8.00 19.83 -19.37
N SER A 132 8.12 21.15 -19.22
CA SER A 132 9.17 21.91 -19.91
C SER A 132 10.55 21.41 -19.47
N ASP A 133 11.55 21.46 -20.36
CA ASP A 133 12.95 21.13 -20.03
C ASP A 133 13.65 22.19 -19.20
N ARG A 134 13.05 23.37 -19.07
CA ARG A 134 13.57 24.51 -18.31
C ARG A 134 12.71 24.76 -17.10
N PRO A 135 13.35 24.82 -15.92
CA PRO A 135 12.63 25.26 -14.73
C PRO A 135 12.28 26.74 -14.85
N ASP A 136 11.23 27.16 -14.16
CA ASP A 136 10.87 28.56 -13.97
C ASP A 136 11.82 29.24 -12.98
N GLU A 137 11.54 30.54 -12.67
CA GLU A 137 12.33 31.32 -11.73
C GLU A 137 12.39 30.76 -10.31
N THR A 138 11.44 29.86 -9.96
CA THR A 138 11.39 29.15 -8.67
C THR A 138 12.12 27.82 -8.69
N GLY A 139 12.70 27.40 -9.82
CA GLY A 139 13.33 26.11 -10.00
C GLY A 139 12.34 24.97 -10.30
N THR A 140 11.05 25.28 -10.56
CA THR A 140 10.01 24.30 -10.79
C THR A 140 9.81 24.03 -12.29
N PHE A 141 9.72 22.77 -12.68
CA PHE A 141 9.41 22.37 -14.06
C PHE A 141 7.91 22.52 -14.32
N LYS A 142 7.54 23.33 -15.27
CA LYS A 142 6.15 23.60 -15.61
C LYS A 142 5.51 22.37 -16.29
N LEU A 143 4.39 21.88 -15.76
CA LEU A 143 3.58 20.86 -16.41
C LEU A 143 2.94 21.43 -17.69
N VAL A 144 3.27 20.83 -18.83
CA VAL A 144 2.75 21.21 -20.14
C VAL A 144 1.50 20.38 -20.51
N ARG A 145 1.55 19.09 -20.24
CA ARG A 145 0.46 18.14 -20.58
C ARG A 145 0.41 16.97 -19.62
N GLU A 146 -0.81 16.52 -19.30
CA GLU A 146 -1.05 15.22 -18.66
C GLU A 146 -1.95 14.38 -19.59
N ASP A 147 -1.68 13.08 -19.69
CA ASP A 147 -2.46 12.12 -20.47
C ASP A 147 -2.52 10.77 -19.75
N ARG A 148 -3.58 10.01 -19.96
CA ARG A 148 -3.80 8.69 -19.32
C ARG A 148 -4.03 7.57 -20.35
N GLY A 149 -3.81 7.85 -21.62
CA GLY A 149 -3.88 6.87 -22.68
C GLY A 149 -2.76 5.83 -22.58
N ALA A 150 -3.02 4.64 -23.10
CA ALA A 150 -2.00 3.59 -23.17
C ALA A 150 -0.85 3.96 -24.12
N THR A 151 -1.20 4.61 -25.24
CA THR A 151 -0.26 5.03 -26.29
C THR A 151 -0.67 6.41 -26.80
N PRO A 152 -0.51 7.48 -26.00
CA PRO A 152 -0.95 8.80 -26.39
C PRO A 152 -0.09 9.38 -27.52
N ASN A 153 -0.74 10.13 -28.41
CA ASN A 153 -0.09 10.97 -29.41
C ASN A 153 -0.30 12.43 -29.00
N ILE A 154 0.77 13.06 -28.57
CA ILE A 154 0.72 14.40 -27.97
C ILE A 154 1.33 15.40 -28.94
N VAL A 155 0.55 16.39 -29.35
CA VAL A 155 1.00 17.47 -30.23
C VAL A 155 1.58 18.59 -29.40
N LEU A 156 2.85 18.93 -29.65
CA LEU A 156 3.61 19.96 -28.93
C LEU A 156 4.48 20.76 -29.92
N PRO A 157 4.85 22.00 -29.58
CA PRO A 157 5.90 22.71 -30.30
C PRO A 157 7.22 21.95 -30.29
N PRO A 158 8.07 22.05 -31.31
CA PRO A 158 9.43 21.56 -31.26
C PRO A 158 10.21 22.18 -30.08
N GLY A 159 11.00 21.38 -29.37
CA GLY A 159 11.74 21.84 -28.19
C GLY A 159 12.11 20.72 -27.23
N GLY A 160 12.68 21.09 -26.11
CA GLY A 160 13.03 20.17 -25.03
C GLY A 160 11.90 19.97 -24.06
N TYR A 161 11.71 18.71 -23.63
CA TYR A 161 10.70 18.31 -22.66
C TYR A 161 11.24 17.24 -21.72
N VAL A 162 10.64 17.14 -20.54
CA VAL A 162 10.87 16.03 -19.61
C VAL A 162 9.58 15.21 -19.54
N VAL A 163 9.65 13.98 -20.00
CA VAL A 163 8.51 13.04 -19.96
C VAL A 163 8.63 12.18 -18.73
N HIS A 164 7.62 12.23 -17.87
CA HIS A 164 7.43 11.34 -16.73
C HIS A 164 6.25 10.42 -17.00
N VAL A 165 6.45 9.14 -16.79
CA VAL A 165 5.37 8.14 -16.84
C VAL A 165 5.32 7.40 -15.53
N ALA A 166 4.10 7.17 -15.01
CA ALA A 166 3.84 6.41 -13.79
C ALA A 166 2.83 5.29 -14.06
N PHE A 167 3.05 4.16 -13.40
CA PHE A 167 2.19 2.99 -13.39
C PHE A 167 2.20 2.36 -11.99
N GLY A 168 1.20 2.69 -11.18
CA GLY A 168 1.21 2.34 -9.76
C GLY A 168 2.40 2.98 -9.03
N LEU A 169 3.23 2.16 -8.40
CA LEU A 169 4.45 2.61 -7.70
C LEU A 169 5.70 2.61 -8.58
N VAL A 170 5.55 2.31 -9.87
CA VAL A 170 6.67 2.33 -10.83
C VAL A 170 6.59 3.59 -11.66
N SER A 171 7.70 4.27 -11.84
CA SER A 171 7.79 5.43 -12.72
C SER A 171 9.11 5.48 -13.46
N ALA A 172 9.11 6.20 -14.57
CA ALA A 172 10.30 6.51 -15.33
C ALA A 172 10.26 7.96 -15.80
N VAL A 173 11.42 8.58 -15.89
CA VAL A 173 11.61 9.95 -16.36
C VAL A 173 12.65 9.97 -17.45
N ARG A 174 12.40 10.71 -18.52
CA ARG A 174 13.37 10.92 -19.62
C ARG A 174 13.25 12.32 -20.20
N ALA A 175 14.38 12.95 -20.47
CA ALA A 175 14.44 14.14 -21.29
C ALA A 175 14.33 13.77 -22.77
N VAL A 176 13.48 14.48 -23.51
CA VAL A 176 13.20 14.24 -24.93
C VAL A 176 13.30 15.59 -25.65
N THR A 177 13.98 15.61 -26.80
CA THR A 177 14.04 16.80 -27.68
C THR A 177 13.21 16.54 -28.92
N LEU A 178 12.04 17.21 -29.02
CA LEU A 178 11.14 17.07 -30.16
C LEU A 178 11.64 17.89 -31.34
N LYS A 179 11.77 17.22 -32.50
CA LYS A 179 11.99 17.82 -33.79
C LYS A 179 10.64 18.08 -34.49
N PRO A 180 10.58 18.88 -35.57
CA PRO A 180 9.34 19.13 -36.33
C PRO A 180 8.85 17.88 -37.10
N GLU A 181 8.92 16.73 -36.51
CA GLU A 181 8.53 15.43 -37.06
C GLU A 181 7.82 14.61 -35.98
N THR A 182 7.40 13.38 -36.31
CA THR A 182 6.83 12.47 -35.33
C THR A 182 7.94 11.74 -34.62
N ASP A 183 8.11 11.98 -33.33
CA ASP A 183 9.02 11.25 -32.45
C ASP A 183 8.28 10.15 -31.69
N ARG A 184 8.91 8.97 -31.57
CA ARG A 184 8.35 7.82 -30.85
C ARG A 184 9.27 7.43 -29.71
N GLU A 185 8.71 7.51 -28.49
CA GLU A 185 9.44 7.16 -27.28
C GLU A 185 8.84 5.93 -26.60
N SER A 186 9.68 4.99 -26.22
CA SER A 186 9.30 3.80 -25.49
C SER A 186 9.94 3.77 -24.11
N PHE A 187 9.11 3.62 -23.09
CA PHE A 187 9.54 3.56 -21.69
C PHE A 187 9.45 2.13 -21.17
N LEU A 188 10.41 1.75 -20.33
CA LEU A 188 10.37 0.48 -19.61
C LEU A 188 9.93 0.72 -18.18
N LEU A 189 8.85 0.07 -17.79
CA LEU A 189 8.27 0.10 -16.45
C LEU A 189 8.17 -1.34 -15.95
N PRO A 190 9.23 -1.89 -15.34
CA PRO A 190 9.24 -3.26 -14.85
C PRO A 190 8.36 -3.39 -13.61
N ALA A 191 7.05 -3.37 -13.81
CA ALA A 191 6.02 -3.48 -12.79
C ALA A 191 5.36 -4.85 -12.81
N GLY A 192 5.03 -5.39 -11.65
CA GLY A 192 4.16 -6.55 -11.48
C GLY A 192 3.01 -6.23 -10.55
N GLY A 193 1.91 -6.96 -10.70
CA GLY A 193 0.77 -6.92 -9.80
C GLY A 193 0.98 -7.86 -8.61
N LEU A 194 0.58 -7.43 -7.44
CA LEU A 194 0.54 -8.22 -6.22
C LEU A 194 -0.87 -8.19 -5.65
N ARG A 195 -1.49 -9.36 -5.46
CA ARG A 195 -2.78 -9.51 -4.82
C ARG A 195 -2.63 -10.47 -3.64
N ILE A 196 -3.12 -10.04 -2.46
CA ILE A 196 -2.91 -10.77 -1.21
C ILE A 196 -4.27 -11.15 -0.63
N GLU A 197 -4.39 -12.39 -0.17
CA GLU A 197 -5.52 -12.89 0.58
C GLU A 197 -5.05 -13.56 1.87
N GLY A 198 -5.85 -13.41 2.95
CA GLY A 198 -5.63 -14.11 4.21
C GLY A 198 -6.63 -15.24 4.42
N ARG A 199 -6.17 -16.34 5.03
CA ARG A 199 -7.01 -17.48 5.37
C ARG A 199 -6.69 -18.02 6.76
N VAL A 200 -7.69 -18.67 7.36
CA VAL A 200 -7.52 -19.56 8.49
C VAL A 200 -7.99 -20.95 8.03
N GLY A 201 -7.08 -21.90 7.98
CA GLY A 201 -7.36 -23.19 7.33
C GLY A 201 -7.76 -22.97 5.86
N THR A 202 -8.97 -23.39 5.48
CA THR A 202 -9.55 -23.17 4.14
C THR A 202 -10.43 -21.93 4.05
N SER A 203 -10.82 -21.33 5.18
CA SER A 203 -11.75 -20.22 5.25
C SER A 203 -11.04 -18.90 4.99
N LYS A 204 -11.61 -18.07 4.11
CA LYS A 204 -11.12 -16.72 3.82
C LYS A 204 -11.44 -15.79 4.99
N ILE A 205 -10.45 -15.01 5.40
CA ILE A 205 -10.64 -13.96 6.42
C ILE A 205 -11.34 -12.76 5.77
N PRO A 206 -12.40 -12.20 6.40
CA PRO A 206 -13.06 -11.00 5.90
C PRO A 206 -12.11 -9.80 5.80
N GLN A 207 -12.29 -8.96 4.78
CA GLN A 207 -11.40 -7.81 4.49
C GLN A 207 -11.25 -6.83 5.66
N ASN A 208 -12.32 -6.64 6.43
CA ASN A 208 -12.34 -5.73 7.59
C ASN A 208 -11.65 -6.30 8.84
N GLN A 209 -11.20 -7.55 8.81
CA GLN A 209 -10.53 -8.22 9.93
C GLN A 209 -9.05 -8.48 9.68
N ILE A 210 -8.56 -8.20 8.48
CA ILE A 210 -7.17 -8.44 8.10
C ILE A 210 -6.60 -7.24 7.35
N SER A 211 -5.35 -6.94 7.59
CA SER A 211 -4.59 -5.92 6.87
C SER A 211 -3.20 -6.42 6.51
N PHE A 212 -2.65 -5.88 5.42
CA PHE A 212 -1.32 -6.23 4.95
C PHE A 212 -0.45 -4.98 4.82
N ALA A 213 0.81 -5.11 5.19
CA ALA A 213 1.82 -4.12 4.90
C ALA A 213 2.90 -4.74 4.02
N ILE A 214 3.29 -4.03 2.96
CA ILE A 214 4.28 -4.49 1.97
C ILE A 214 5.58 -3.73 2.21
N TYR A 215 6.68 -4.47 2.29
CA TYR A 215 8.03 -3.95 2.47
C TYR A 215 8.93 -4.42 1.32
N LYS A 216 9.87 -3.59 0.91
CA LYS A 216 10.87 -3.97 -0.10
C LYS A 216 11.97 -4.82 0.53
N GLY A 217 12.44 -5.84 -0.19
CA GLY A 217 13.48 -6.76 0.25
C GLY A 217 12.94 -7.99 0.98
N SER A 218 13.78 -8.73 1.71
CA SER A 218 13.41 -9.90 2.48
C SER A 218 13.28 -9.58 3.97
N GLN A 219 12.40 -10.30 4.68
CA GLN A 219 12.25 -10.16 6.13
C GLN A 219 13.55 -10.46 6.91
N PHE A 220 14.49 -11.18 6.31
CA PHE A 220 15.78 -11.54 6.93
C PHE A 220 16.89 -10.50 6.74
N GLU A 221 16.65 -9.47 5.91
CA GLU A 221 17.63 -8.39 5.76
C GLU A 221 17.62 -7.49 7.00
N VAL A 222 18.79 -7.04 7.43
CA VAL A 222 18.95 -6.21 8.64
C VAL A 222 18.70 -4.73 8.34
N GLY A 223 18.03 -4.02 9.26
CA GLY A 223 17.80 -2.58 9.24
C GLY A 223 16.34 -2.18 9.38
N GLU A 224 16.11 -0.97 9.86
CA GLU A 224 14.77 -0.37 9.89
C GLU A 224 14.31 -0.05 8.46
N ARG A 225 13.07 -0.38 8.16
CA ARG A 225 12.48 -0.15 6.85
C ARG A 225 11.11 0.46 6.98
N ALA A 226 10.90 1.53 6.24
CA ALA A 226 9.57 2.05 6.02
C ALA A 226 8.78 1.07 5.12
N SER A 227 7.52 0.87 5.43
CA SER A 227 6.65 0.10 4.55
C SER A 227 6.48 0.82 3.21
N LEU A 228 6.57 0.09 2.11
CA LEU A 228 6.30 0.60 0.78
C LEU A 228 4.81 0.94 0.63
N VAL A 229 3.94 0.07 1.15
CA VAL A 229 2.49 0.28 1.26
C VAL A 229 2.07 -0.20 2.65
N PRO A 230 1.64 0.71 3.53
CA PRO A 230 1.41 0.38 4.94
C PRO A 230 0.08 -0.33 5.22
N ASN A 231 -0.90 -0.19 4.33
CA ASN A 231 -2.22 -0.77 4.51
C ASN A 231 -2.81 -1.18 3.16
N VAL A 232 -2.88 -2.48 2.93
CA VAL A 232 -3.45 -3.09 1.73
C VAL A 232 -4.63 -3.94 2.16
N SER A 233 -5.78 -3.78 1.49
CA SER A 233 -6.96 -4.60 1.73
C SER A 233 -6.82 -5.97 1.05
N ALA A 234 -7.45 -6.98 1.61
CA ALA A 234 -7.47 -8.31 1.02
C ALA A 234 -8.14 -8.29 -0.37
N GLY A 235 -7.44 -8.83 -1.36
CA GLY A 235 -7.92 -8.94 -2.74
C GLY A 235 -7.63 -7.73 -3.63
N ASP A 236 -7.14 -6.62 -3.07
CA ASP A 236 -6.71 -5.48 -3.88
C ASP A 236 -5.43 -5.79 -4.64
N VAL A 237 -5.31 -5.23 -5.85
CA VAL A 237 -4.11 -5.36 -6.66
C VAL A 237 -3.22 -4.13 -6.48
N VAL A 238 -2.03 -4.36 -5.98
CA VAL A 238 -0.99 -3.32 -5.83
C VAL A 238 0.06 -3.52 -6.93
N LEU A 239 0.32 -2.45 -7.70
CA LEU A 239 1.35 -2.45 -8.74
C LEU A 239 2.67 -1.97 -8.12
N VAL A 240 3.65 -2.87 -8.08
CA VAL A 240 4.97 -2.62 -7.48
C VAL A 240 6.08 -2.88 -8.50
N PRO A 241 7.28 -2.30 -8.35
CA PRO A 241 8.44 -2.68 -9.16
C PRO A 241 8.73 -4.17 -9.11
N GLU A 242 9.30 -4.73 -10.17
CA GLU A 242 9.85 -6.08 -10.13
C GLU A 242 10.89 -6.20 -8.99
N GLY A 243 10.80 -7.28 -8.19
CA GLY A 243 11.74 -7.46 -7.10
C GLY A 243 11.27 -8.42 -6.02
N THR A 244 12.04 -8.46 -4.94
CA THR A 244 11.71 -9.22 -3.73
C THR A 244 11.06 -8.29 -2.71
N TYR A 245 10.02 -8.77 -2.09
CA TYR A 245 9.24 -8.08 -1.06
C TYR A 245 8.94 -9.04 0.09
N TYR A 246 8.66 -8.49 1.27
CA TYR A 246 8.02 -9.24 2.31
C TYR A 246 6.73 -8.57 2.74
N ILE A 247 5.77 -9.39 3.12
CA ILE A 247 4.45 -8.98 3.56
C ILE A 247 4.35 -9.24 5.06
N ILE A 248 3.85 -8.27 5.80
CA ILE A 248 3.36 -8.46 7.17
C ILE A 248 1.84 -8.49 7.09
N SER A 249 1.26 -9.61 7.49
CA SER A 249 -0.18 -9.81 7.58
C SER A 249 -0.61 -9.78 9.03
N ASN A 250 -1.57 -8.91 9.37
CA ASN A 250 -2.15 -8.78 10.70
C ASN A 250 -3.62 -9.21 10.64
N TYR A 251 -3.97 -10.29 11.34
CA TYR A 251 -5.35 -10.72 11.51
C TYR A 251 -5.84 -10.29 12.88
N GLY A 252 -6.81 -9.39 12.91
CA GLY A 252 -7.20 -8.68 14.13
C GLY A 252 -6.13 -7.69 14.59
N ASP A 253 -6.17 -7.34 15.86
CA ASP A 253 -5.35 -6.32 16.50
C ASP A 253 -4.54 -6.84 17.72
N ALA A 254 -4.39 -8.16 17.83
CA ALA A 254 -3.61 -8.80 18.89
C ALA A 254 -2.31 -9.41 18.32
N ASN A 255 -2.12 -10.73 18.44
CA ASN A 255 -0.85 -11.37 18.13
C ASN A 255 -0.86 -12.27 16.88
N SER A 256 -1.95 -12.30 16.12
CA SER A 256 -1.99 -13.10 14.89
C SER A 256 -1.30 -12.37 13.73
N VAL A 257 0.02 -12.48 13.69
CA VAL A 257 0.88 -11.82 12.70
C VAL A 257 1.66 -12.88 11.92
N VAL A 258 1.61 -12.80 10.60
CA VAL A 258 2.37 -13.67 9.70
C VAL A 258 3.26 -12.83 8.79
N ARG A 259 4.51 -13.26 8.58
CA ARG A 259 5.46 -12.66 7.65
C ARG A 259 5.76 -13.64 6.53
N SER A 260 5.79 -13.15 5.28
CA SER A 260 6.07 -13.99 4.12
C SER A 260 6.87 -13.22 3.07
N ASP A 261 7.97 -13.80 2.60
CA ASP A 261 8.75 -13.28 1.49
C ASP A 261 8.10 -13.71 0.16
N ILE A 262 8.08 -12.78 -0.80
CA ILE A 262 7.54 -13.02 -2.13
C ILE A 262 8.44 -12.39 -3.19
N ARG A 263 8.35 -12.92 -4.42
CA ARG A 263 8.99 -12.34 -5.59
C ARG A 263 7.94 -11.91 -6.60
N VAL A 264 7.99 -10.64 -6.98
CA VAL A 264 7.14 -10.05 -8.01
C VAL A 264 7.92 -9.98 -9.32
N GLN A 265 7.31 -10.41 -10.41
CA GLN A 265 7.87 -10.40 -11.75
C GLN A 265 7.15 -9.37 -12.63
N ALA A 266 7.91 -8.68 -13.48
CA ALA A 266 7.35 -7.71 -14.42
C ALA A 266 6.30 -8.35 -15.35
N GLY A 267 5.20 -7.63 -15.56
CA GLY A 267 4.10 -8.05 -16.44
C GLY A 267 3.23 -9.20 -15.92
N LYS A 268 3.46 -9.67 -14.67
CA LYS A 268 2.68 -10.76 -14.06
C LYS A 268 1.91 -10.29 -12.85
N LEU A 269 0.76 -10.94 -12.62
CA LEU A 269 0.03 -10.87 -11.34
C LEU A 269 0.54 -12.00 -10.45
N THR A 270 0.99 -11.65 -9.24
CA THR A 270 1.40 -12.59 -8.21
C THR A 270 0.29 -12.67 -7.17
N ASP A 271 -0.38 -13.81 -7.11
CA ASP A 271 -1.39 -14.12 -6.10
C ASP A 271 -0.73 -14.76 -4.88
N VAL A 272 -0.95 -14.18 -3.70
CA VAL A 272 -0.39 -14.65 -2.44
C VAL A 272 -1.50 -14.98 -1.46
N ILE A 273 -1.48 -16.20 -0.94
CA ILE A 273 -2.36 -16.64 0.14
C ILE A 273 -1.53 -16.76 1.41
N ILE A 274 -1.89 -15.96 2.43
CA ILE A 274 -1.27 -16.01 3.74
C ILE A 274 -2.20 -16.73 4.69
N THR A 275 -1.72 -17.84 5.27
CA THR A 275 -2.49 -18.65 6.20
C THR A 275 -2.11 -18.31 7.62
N HIS A 276 -3.08 -17.84 8.39
CA HIS A 276 -2.97 -17.62 9.83
C HIS A 276 -3.37 -18.86 10.59
N ARG A 277 -2.67 -19.13 11.67
CA ARG A 277 -3.03 -20.14 12.67
C ARG A 277 -3.62 -19.39 13.86
N ALA A 278 -4.92 -19.15 13.84
CA ALA A 278 -5.61 -18.28 14.80
C ALA A 278 -7.09 -18.64 14.90
N ALA A 279 -7.74 -18.10 15.92
CA ALA A 279 -9.18 -18.15 16.07
C ALA A 279 -9.71 -16.85 16.72
N VAL A 280 -11.01 -16.61 16.56
CA VAL A 280 -11.72 -15.52 17.23
C VAL A 280 -12.25 -16.03 18.55
N ILE A 281 -11.82 -15.41 19.64
CA ILE A 281 -12.25 -15.75 21.00
C ILE A 281 -13.12 -14.63 21.54
N MET A 282 -14.30 -14.98 22.01
CA MET A 282 -15.19 -14.08 22.74
C MET A 282 -15.01 -14.32 24.23
N LEU A 283 -14.76 -13.27 24.98
CA LEU A 283 -14.58 -13.34 26.43
C LEU A 283 -15.88 -12.90 27.12
N LYS A 284 -16.27 -13.58 28.21
CA LYS A 284 -17.35 -13.11 29.07
C LYS A 284 -17.06 -13.43 30.54
N LEU A 285 -17.39 -12.49 31.42
CA LEU A 285 -17.39 -12.68 32.87
C LEU A 285 -18.83 -12.89 33.34
N VAL A 286 -19.09 -13.94 34.10
CA VAL A 286 -20.42 -14.28 34.59
C VAL A 286 -20.40 -14.49 36.10
N SER A 287 -21.51 -14.24 36.79
CA SER A 287 -21.66 -14.56 38.23
C SER A 287 -21.73 -16.07 38.44
N ASP A 288 -22.51 -16.74 37.59
CA ASP A 288 -22.70 -18.20 37.61
C ASP A 288 -22.49 -18.77 36.20
N LYS A 289 -22.06 -20.02 36.13
CA LYS A 289 -21.82 -20.70 34.86
C LYS A 289 -23.05 -20.66 33.94
N GLY A 290 -22.86 -20.15 32.73
CA GLY A 290 -23.93 -19.95 31.75
C GLY A 290 -24.78 -18.70 32.00
N GLY A 291 -24.45 -17.88 32.98
CA GLY A 291 -25.17 -16.64 33.31
C GLY A 291 -24.95 -15.52 32.30
N GLU A 292 -25.56 -14.38 32.56
CA GLU A 292 -25.38 -13.17 31.77
C GLU A 292 -23.99 -12.56 32.00
N ALA A 293 -23.45 -11.94 30.96
CA ALA A 293 -22.16 -11.30 31.04
C ALA A 293 -22.20 -10.00 31.83
N LEU A 294 -21.25 -9.83 32.75
CA LEU A 294 -21.12 -8.62 33.55
C LEU A 294 -20.56 -7.47 32.72
N ALA A 295 -21.30 -6.36 32.71
CA ALA A 295 -20.89 -5.13 32.05
C ALA A 295 -19.65 -4.51 32.72
N ASN A 296 -19.00 -3.54 32.05
CA ASN A 296 -17.87 -2.78 32.55
C ASN A 296 -16.69 -3.63 33.05
N THR A 297 -16.50 -4.82 32.47
CA THR A 297 -15.38 -5.68 32.76
C THR A 297 -14.16 -5.25 31.95
N ALA A 298 -13.05 -5.00 32.63
CA ALA A 298 -11.74 -4.80 32.00
C ALA A 298 -11.03 -6.14 31.83
N TRP A 299 -10.53 -6.39 30.63
CA TRP A 299 -9.92 -7.65 30.24
C TRP A 299 -8.45 -7.47 29.91
N SER A 300 -7.64 -8.44 30.33
CA SER A 300 -6.27 -8.61 29.87
C SER A 300 -6.09 -10.07 29.48
N VAL A 301 -5.68 -10.31 28.25
CA VAL A 301 -5.27 -11.64 27.76
C VAL A 301 -3.75 -11.69 27.80
N ILE A 302 -3.22 -12.69 28.50
CA ILE A 302 -1.78 -12.86 28.67
C ILE A 302 -1.31 -14.23 28.19
N THR A 303 -0.03 -14.30 27.78
CA THR A 303 0.66 -15.56 27.51
C THR A 303 0.94 -16.32 28.83
N PRO A 304 1.27 -17.61 28.79
CA PRO A 304 1.76 -18.33 29.98
C PRO A 304 3.00 -17.69 30.63
N GLY A 305 3.81 -16.98 29.84
CA GLY A 305 4.98 -16.23 30.32
C GLY A 305 4.65 -14.90 31.02
N GLY A 306 3.39 -14.47 30.99
CA GLY A 306 2.93 -13.24 31.64
C GLY A 306 2.90 -12.02 30.71
N ASP A 307 3.25 -12.16 29.42
CA ASP A 307 3.21 -11.05 28.45
C ASP A 307 1.77 -10.71 28.09
N VAL A 308 1.40 -9.44 28.14
CA VAL A 308 0.08 -8.96 27.76
C VAL A 308 -0.03 -8.96 26.25
N VAL A 309 -0.99 -9.74 25.73
CA VAL A 309 -1.29 -9.87 24.30
C VAL A 309 -2.36 -8.87 23.87
N LYS A 310 -3.40 -8.70 24.68
CA LYS A 310 -4.52 -7.80 24.39
C LYS A 310 -5.19 -7.31 25.65
N GLU A 311 -5.54 -6.04 25.62
CA GLU A 311 -6.44 -5.43 26.62
C GLU A 311 -7.71 -4.94 25.94
N SER A 312 -8.83 -5.03 26.64
CA SER A 312 -10.14 -4.57 26.16
C SER A 312 -11.08 -4.29 27.33
N ILE A 313 -12.17 -3.57 27.07
CA ILE A 313 -13.22 -3.28 28.05
C ILE A 313 -14.56 -3.63 27.41
N GLY A 314 -15.41 -4.32 28.14
CA GLY A 314 -16.76 -4.66 27.70
C GLY A 314 -17.27 -5.98 28.24
N ALA A 315 -18.56 -6.26 28.02
CA ALA A 315 -19.19 -7.52 28.44
C ALA A 315 -18.78 -8.72 27.55
N PHE A 316 -18.59 -8.47 26.24
CA PHE A 316 -18.30 -9.49 25.21
C PHE A 316 -17.20 -9.05 24.25
N PRO A 317 -15.98 -8.76 24.71
CA PRO A 317 -14.91 -8.42 23.78
C PRO A 317 -14.54 -9.63 22.92
N ARG A 318 -14.34 -9.37 21.62
CA ARG A 318 -13.87 -10.36 20.66
C ARG A 318 -12.40 -10.08 20.36
N VAL A 319 -11.58 -11.09 20.48
CA VAL A 319 -10.13 -11.00 20.28
C VAL A 319 -9.68 -12.08 19.31
N VAL A 320 -8.89 -11.72 18.32
CA VAL A 320 -8.23 -12.67 17.43
C VAL A 320 -6.90 -13.07 18.05
N LEU A 321 -6.74 -14.34 18.38
CA LEU A 321 -5.52 -14.85 18.99
C LEU A 321 -4.88 -15.91 18.11
N SER A 322 -3.57 -15.93 18.06
CA SER A 322 -2.83 -17.06 17.48
C SER A 322 -3.11 -18.34 18.25
N GLU A 323 -2.98 -19.48 17.59
CA GLU A 323 -3.02 -20.79 18.24
C GLU A 323 -2.01 -20.86 19.39
N GLY A 324 -2.45 -21.34 20.56
CA GLY A 324 -1.61 -21.44 21.75
C GLY A 324 -2.38 -21.36 23.05
N GLU A 325 -1.64 -21.37 24.16
CA GLU A 325 -2.18 -21.27 25.51
C GLU A 325 -2.19 -19.81 25.98
N TYR A 326 -3.24 -19.43 26.68
CA TYR A 326 -3.46 -18.08 27.20
C TYR A 326 -4.15 -18.12 28.54
N ARG A 327 -4.13 -16.97 29.23
CA ARG A 327 -4.94 -16.73 30.42
C ARG A 327 -5.75 -15.44 30.22
N ALA A 328 -7.05 -15.55 30.42
CA ALA A 328 -7.94 -14.40 30.47
C ALA A 328 -7.99 -13.88 31.91
N ILE A 329 -7.75 -12.61 32.09
CA ILE A 329 -7.86 -11.89 33.36
C ILE A 329 -9.01 -10.89 33.21
N ALA A 330 -10.02 -11.02 34.06
CA ALA A 330 -11.18 -10.15 34.10
C ALA A 330 -11.14 -9.33 35.40
N LYS A 331 -11.23 -8.01 35.30
CA LYS A 331 -11.34 -7.11 36.45
C LYS A 331 -12.72 -6.42 36.40
N ASN A 332 -13.52 -6.64 37.42
CA ASN A 332 -14.84 -6.06 37.58
C ASN A 332 -15.06 -5.64 39.04
N GLU A 333 -15.57 -4.43 39.27
CA GLU A 333 -15.83 -3.87 40.59
C GLU A 333 -14.66 -4.02 41.58
N GLY A 334 -13.42 -3.89 41.09
CA GLY A 334 -12.21 -3.99 41.90
C GLY A 334 -11.74 -5.41 42.21
N LYS A 335 -12.51 -6.44 41.87
CA LYS A 335 -12.14 -7.84 41.95
C LYS A 335 -11.50 -8.34 40.68
N VAL A 336 -10.59 -9.34 40.81
CA VAL A 336 -9.85 -9.93 39.68
C VAL A 336 -10.19 -11.41 39.62
N PHE A 337 -10.56 -11.87 38.44
CA PHE A 337 -10.87 -13.25 38.15
C PHE A 337 -10.02 -13.71 36.96
N GLU A 338 -9.61 -14.98 36.96
CA GLU A 338 -8.77 -15.49 35.87
C GLU A 338 -9.18 -16.89 35.43
N ARG A 339 -8.94 -17.17 34.15
CA ARG A 339 -9.15 -18.48 33.56
C ARG A 339 -8.09 -18.80 32.51
N PRO A 340 -7.38 -19.93 32.61
CA PRO A 340 -6.56 -20.42 31.52
C PRO A 340 -7.44 -21.01 30.42
N PHE A 341 -7.02 -20.85 29.15
CA PHE A 341 -7.69 -21.42 27.99
C PHE A 341 -6.71 -21.69 26.86
N ASN A 342 -7.12 -22.53 25.91
CA ASN A 342 -6.33 -22.88 24.75
C ASN A 342 -7.05 -22.42 23.47
N VAL A 343 -6.31 -21.82 22.56
CA VAL A 343 -6.78 -21.40 21.23
C VAL A 343 -6.37 -22.47 20.23
N VAL A 344 -7.34 -23.03 19.53
CA VAL A 344 -7.15 -24.03 18.48
C VAL A 344 -7.38 -23.37 17.13
N ASN A 345 -6.47 -23.60 16.19
CA ASN A 345 -6.52 -23.02 14.86
C ASN A 345 -7.88 -23.25 14.15
N GLY A 346 -8.52 -22.17 13.75
CA GLY A 346 -9.79 -22.19 13.01
C GLY A 346 -11.02 -22.59 13.83
N VAL A 347 -10.89 -22.72 15.15
CA VAL A 347 -12.00 -23.04 16.06
C VAL A 347 -12.32 -21.79 16.88
N ASP A 348 -13.27 -21.01 16.39
CA ASP A 348 -13.79 -19.87 17.15
C ASP A 348 -14.52 -20.34 18.40
N GLY A 349 -14.39 -19.60 19.49
CA GLY A 349 -14.92 -20.04 20.78
C GLY A 349 -15.27 -18.91 21.73
N GLU A 350 -15.89 -19.31 22.84
CA GLU A 350 -16.22 -18.45 23.98
C GLU A 350 -15.44 -18.92 25.22
N VAL A 351 -14.84 -17.96 25.90
CA VAL A 351 -14.18 -18.18 27.20
C VAL A 351 -14.99 -17.49 28.29
N GLU A 352 -15.65 -18.30 29.07
CA GLU A 352 -16.43 -17.84 30.21
C GLU A 352 -15.56 -17.84 31.47
N VAL A 353 -15.40 -16.69 32.11
CA VAL A 353 -14.74 -16.56 33.43
C VAL A 353 -15.85 -16.42 34.48
N VAL A 354 -15.79 -17.19 35.57
CA VAL A 354 -16.80 -17.17 36.62
C VAL A 354 -16.29 -16.34 37.80
N ALA A 355 -17.13 -15.43 38.29
CA ALA A 355 -16.80 -14.47 39.35
C ALA A 355 -17.08 -15.10 40.73
N HIS A 356 -16.19 -15.99 41.20
CA HIS A 356 -16.29 -16.57 42.55
C HIS A 356 -14.94 -16.66 43.27
#